data_4e4121f50c5f5e4ca15c740579b0a644
#
_entry.id   4e4121f50c5f5e4ca15c740579b0a644
#
_cell.length_a   1.000
_cell.length_b   1.000
_cell.length_c   1.000
_cell.angle_alpha   90.00
_cell.angle_beta   90.00
_cell.angle_gamma   90.00
#
_symmetry.space_group_name_H-M   'P 1'
#
loop_
_entity.id
_entity.type
_entity.pdbx_description
1 polymer ?
#
loop_
_entity_poly.entity_id
_entity_poly.type
_entity_poly.pdbx_seq_one_letter_code
_entity_poly.pdbx_strand_id
1 'polypeptide(L)'
;MYKAITVAEYILDYCFSKGIPMSNLKLQKILYFLQVQFLHEFKEPCFSDPIEAWGFGPAIPSVYHPFSIFGAAAIPGSYKKDRMYWADNEGSIEDHHKTTINTVVENLKSYSVSELTRYAMNQQPWKMSYVKRNRAAVITVEMIRAYLPK
;
A
#
# COMPACT_ATOMS: atom_id res chain seq x y z
N MET A 1 -14.79 0.15 3.38
CA MET A 1 -13.63 0.04 2.46
C MET A 1 -13.37 1.35 1.76
N TYR A 2 -12.11 1.69 1.66
CA TYR A 2 -11.69 2.92 0.96
C TYR A 2 -11.19 2.57 -0.44
N LYS A 3 -11.03 3.59 -1.28
CA LYS A 3 -10.21 3.44 -2.50
C LYS A 3 -8.74 3.48 -2.08
N ALA A 4 -7.92 2.65 -2.69
CA ALA A 4 -6.50 2.59 -2.34
C ALA A 4 -5.81 3.94 -2.54
N ILE A 5 -6.20 4.70 -3.58
CA ILE A 5 -5.63 6.02 -3.83
C ILE A 5 -5.95 7.01 -2.70
N THR A 6 -7.14 6.92 -2.11
CA THR A 6 -7.53 7.75 -0.96
C THR A 6 -6.64 7.46 0.24
N VAL A 7 -6.39 6.18 0.51
CA VAL A 7 -5.49 5.75 1.58
C VAL A 7 -4.06 6.21 1.30
N ALA A 8 -3.60 6.07 0.06
CA ALA A 8 -2.26 6.51 -0.35
C ALA A 8 -2.08 8.01 -0.14
N GLU A 9 -3.06 8.82 -0.53
CA GLU A 9 -3.01 10.28 -0.32
C GLU A 9 -2.94 10.61 1.17
N TYR A 10 -3.72 9.92 2.00
CA TYR A 10 -3.66 10.10 3.44
C TYR A 10 -2.25 9.78 3.98
N ILE A 11 -1.67 8.64 3.55
CA ILE A 11 -0.32 8.25 3.97
C ILE A 11 0.69 9.32 3.58
N LEU A 12 0.60 9.83 2.36
CA LEU A 12 1.53 10.86 1.89
C LEU A 12 1.39 12.17 2.67
N ASP A 13 0.16 12.61 2.95
CA ASP A 13 -0.08 13.80 3.75
C ASP A 13 0.50 13.62 5.16
N TYR A 14 0.30 12.46 5.76
CA TYR A 14 0.88 12.15 7.07
C TYR A 14 2.42 12.20 7.01
N CYS A 15 3.00 11.59 6.00
CA CYS A 15 4.46 11.57 5.82
C CYS A 15 5.03 12.97 5.63
N PHE A 16 4.38 13.81 4.84
CA PHE A 16 4.81 15.20 4.64
C PHE A 16 4.78 15.96 5.96
N SER A 17 3.74 15.78 6.76
CA SER A 17 3.63 16.47 8.05
C SER A 17 4.69 16.02 9.06
N LYS A 18 5.23 14.82 8.91
CA LYS A 18 6.23 14.23 9.81
C LYS A 18 7.65 14.27 9.24
N GLY A 19 7.82 14.75 8.01
CA GLY A 19 9.14 14.75 7.37
C GLY A 19 9.62 13.35 7.00
N ILE A 20 8.71 12.43 6.71
CA ILE A 20 9.04 11.06 6.30
C ILE A 20 9.07 10.99 4.77
N PRO A 21 10.23 10.74 4.13
CA PRO A 21 10.26 10.57 2.69
C PRO A 21 9.59 9.26 2.29
N MET A 22 8.82 9.28 1.21
CA MET A 22 8.06 8.12 0.75
C MET A 22 8.14 8.01 -0.77
N SER A 23 8.74 6.91 -1.26
CA SER A 23 8.78 6.61 -2.68
C SER A 23 7.55 5.78 -3.09
N ASN A 24 7.29 5.73 -4.40
CA ASN A 24 6.21 4.92 -4.92
C ASN A 24 6.37 3.43 -4.55
N LEU A 25 7.57 2.87 -4.72
CA LEU A 25 7.80 1.46 -4.40
C LEU A 25 7.59 1.17 -2.92
N LYS A 26 8.05 2.04 -2.04
CA LYS A 26 7.84 1.86 -0.59
C LYS A 26 6.37 1.96 -0.24
N LEU A 27 5.66 2.90 -0.85
CA LEU A 27 4.23 3.07 -0.66
C LEU A 27 3.45 1.80 -1.01
N GLN A 28 3.82 1.12 -2.10
CA GLN A 28 3.18 -0.14 -2.49
C GLN A 28 3.30 -1.20 -1.40
N LYS A 29 4.48 -1.33 -0.81
CA LYS A 29 4.72 -2.32 0.25
C LYS A 29 3.97 -1.95 1.53
N ILE A 30 3.96 -0.67 1.89
CA ILE A 30 3.21 -0.20 3.06
C ILE A 30 1.72 -0.47 2.87
N LEU A 31 1.17 -0.22 1.69
CA LEU A 31 -0.24 -0.50 1.41
C LEU A 31 -0.56 -2.00 1.54
N TYR A 32 0.34 -2.87 1.08
CA TYR A 32 0.16 -4.31 1.24
C TYR A 32 0.10 -4.69 2.73
N PHE A 33 1.09 -4.26 3.51
CA PHE A 33 1.12 -4.58 4.94
C PHE A 33 -0.07 -3.96 5.68
N LEU A 34 -0.53 -2.80 5.25
CA LEU A 34 -1.71 -2.17 5.79
C LEU A 34 -2.97 -3.01 5.54
N GLN A 35 -3.11 -3.57 4.33
CA GLN A 35 -4.21 -4.48 4.03
C GLN A 35 -4.19 -5.70 4.94
N VAL A 36 -2.99 -6.28 5.15
CA VAL A 36 -2.82 -7.40 6.08
C VAL A 36 -3.25 -7.00 7.50
N GLN A 37 -2.82 -5.82 7.95
CA GLN A 37 -3.15 -5.34 9.30
C GLN A 37 -4.65 -5.09 9.47
N PHE A 38 -5.30 -4.50 8.48
CA PHE A 38 -6.75 -4.28 8.53
C PHE A 38 -7.52 -5.59 8.62
N LEU A 39 -7.13 -6.58 7.84
CA LEU A 39 -7.78 -7.89 7.89
C LEU A 39 -7.57 -8.56 9.24
N HIS A 40 -6.40 -8.38 9.83
CA HIS A 40 -6.10 -8.92 11.16
C HIS A 40 -6.91 -8.20 12.25
N GLU A 41 -6.93 -6.89 12.23
CA GLU A 41 -7.49 -6.06 13.30
C GLU A 41 -9.00 -5.90 13.19
N PHE A 42 -9.50 -5.58 11.99
CA PHE A 42 -10.90 -5.23 11.77
C PHE A 42 -11.69 -6.32 11.04
N LYS A 43 -11.02 -7.39 10.59
CA LYS A 43 -11.62 -8.49 9.82
C LYS A 43 -12.17 -8.05 8.46
N GLU A 44 -11.84 -6.84 8.03
CA GLU A 44 -12.28 -6.26 6.76
C GLU A 44 -11.08 -5.66 6.02
N PRO A 45 -11.09 -5.67 4.68
CA PRO A 45 -10.02 -5.04 3.92
C PRO A 45 -10.06 -3.51 4.06
N CYS A 46 -8.88 -2.89 4.02
CA CYS A 46 -8.75 -1.45 4.02
C CYS A 46 -9.28 -0.85 2.71
N PHE A 47 -8.97 -1.52 1.59
CA PHE A 47 -9.37 -1.08 0.26
C PHE A 47 -9.76 -2.28 -0.59
N SER A 48 -10.54 -2.02 -1.65
CA SER A 48 -11.01 -3.06 -2.57
C SER A 48 -10.17 -3.22 -3.82
N ASP A 49 -9.25 -2.29 -4.08
CA ASP A 49 -8.41 -2.33 -5.26
C ASP A 49 -7.56 -3.59 -5.29
N PRO A 50 -7.37 -4.22 -6.46
CA PRO A 50 -6.56 -5.43 -6.55
C PRO A 50 -5.10 -5.20 -6.16
N ILE A 51 -4.52 -6.17 -5.47
CA ILE A 51 -3.09 -6.27 -5.21
C ILE A 51 -2.54 -7.32 -6.16
N GLU A 52 -1.50 -6.97 -6.92
CA GLU A 52 -0.87 -7.91 -7.85
C GLU A 52 0.48 -8.39 -7.30
N ALA A 53 0.82 -9.63 -7.61
CA ALA A 53 2.09 -10.24 -7.21
C ALA A 53 3.12 -9.98 -8.31
N TRP A 54 3.83 -8.85 -8.19
CA TRP A 54 4.87 -8.48 -9.13
C TRP A 54 6.23 -9.08 -8.71
N GLY A 55 7.21 -9.11 -9.64
CA GLY A 55 8.53 -9.67 -9.38
C GLY A 55 9.30 -8.97 -8.28
N PHE A 56 8.96 -7.71 -7.98
CA PHE A 56 9.56 -6.95 -6.87
C PHE A 56 8.60 -6.77 -5.70
N GLY A 57 7.68 -7.72 -5.53
CA GLY A 57 6.76 -7.77 -4.42
C GLY A 57 5.36 -7.31 -4.78
N PRO A 58 4.46 -7.28 -3.79
CA PRO A 58 3.08 -6.83 -4.01
C PRO A 58 3.03 -5.39 -4.49
N ALA A 59 2.10 -5.11 -5.41
CA ALA A 59 1.85 -3.77 -5.92
C ALA A 59 0.35 -3.58 -6.14
N ILE A 60 -0.11 -2.35 -5.94
CA ILE A 60 -1.48 -1.94 -6.18
C ILE A 60 -1.47 -1.05 -7.43
N PRO A 61 -1.81 -1.58 -8.62
CA PRO A 61 -1.68 -0.83 -9.88
C PRO A 61 -2.40 0.50 -9.88
N SER A 62 -3.59 0.58 -9.26
CA SER A 62 -4.36 1.83 -9.20
C SER A 62 -3.65 2.95 -8.44
N VAL A 63 -2.66 2.61 -7.62
CA VAL A 63 -1.81 3.59 -6.92
C VAL A 63 -0.45 3.69 -7.60
N TYR A 64 0.11 2.56 -8.05
CA TYR A 64 1.44 2.54 -8.65
C TYR A 64 1.52 3.42 -9.91
N HIS A 65 0.55 3.29 -10.81
CA HIS A 65 0.59 4.01 -12.08
C HIS A 65 0.51 5.53 -11.93
N PRO A 66 -0.41 6.10 -11.13
CA PRO A 66 -0.43 7.55 -10.91
C PRO A 66 0.89 8.13 -10.41
N PHE A 67 1.62 7.40 -9.56
CA PHE A 67 2.87 7.89 -8.98
C PHE A 67 4.13 7.48 -9.77
N SER A 68 3.98 6.73 -10.85
CA SER A 68 5.12 6.21 -11.63
C SER A 68 5.98 7.32 -12.23
N ILE A 69 5.41 8.50 -12.46
CA ILE A 69 6.14 9.66 -12.99
C ILE A 69 7.32 10.08 -12.10
N PHE A 70 7.23 9.79 -10.79
CA PHE A 70 8.29 10.18 -9.86
C PHE A 70 9.44 9.18 -9.79
N GLY A 71 9.32 8.04 -10.47
CA GLY A 71 10.37 7.02 -10.50
C GLY A 71 10.68 6.49 -9.11
N ALA A 72 11.98 6.38 -8.80
CA ALA A 72 12.48 5.90 -7.51
C ALA A 72 12.58 7.00 -6.45
N ALA A 73 12.36 8.25 -6.84
CA ALA A 73 12.49 9.39 -5.92
C ALA A 73 11.32 9.45 -4.95
N ALA A 74 11.54 10.15 -3.83
CA ALA A 74 10.45 10.46 -2.91
C ALA A 74 9.39 11.30 -3.63
N ILE A 75 8.12 10.95 -3.39
CA ILE A 75 7.00 11.69 -3.96
C ILE A 75 6.95 13.08 -3.32
N PRO A 76 6.98 14.17 -4.12
CA PRO A 76 7.00 15.52 -3.55
C PRO A 76 5.63 15.92 -3.02
N GLY A 77 5.60 16.79 -2.02
CA GLY A 77 4.35 17.33 -1.49
C GLY A 77 3.51 18.09 -2.51
N SER A 78 4.15 18.54 -3.60
CA SER A 78 3.48 19.25 -4.69
C SER A 78 2.74 18.33 -5.66
N TYR A 79 2.76 17.02 -5.46
CA TYR A 79 2.17 16.07 -6.41
C TYR A 79 0.69 16.37 -6.68
N LYS A 80 -0.02 16.95 -5.73
CA LYS A 80 -1.45 17.28 -5.88
C LYS A 80 -1.74 18.40 -6.84
N LYS A 81 -0.74 19.12 -7.32
CA LYS A 81 -0.96 20.24 -8.27
C LYS A 81 -1.50 19.77 -9.62
N ASP A 82 -1.19 18.56 -10.00
CA ASP A 82 -1.74 17.94 -11.21
C ASP A 82 -2.83 16.96 -10.80
N ARG A 83 -4.04 17.48 -10.66
CA ARG A 83 -5.17 16.71 -10.13
C ARG A 83 -5.88 15.84 -11.15
N MET A 84 -5.38 15.75 -12.36
CA MET A 84 -6.04 14.99 -13.41
C MET A 84 -6.12 13.48 -13.09
N TYR A 85 -5.25 13.01 -12.21
CA TYR A 85 -5.13 11.59 -11.85
C TYR A 85 -5.62 11.27 -10.44
N TRP A 86 -6.01 12.29 -9.66
CA TRP A 86 -6.28 12.09 -8.24
C TRP A 86 -7.77 12.03 -7.99
N ALA A 87 -8.18 11.07 -7.16
CA ALA A 87 -9.55 11.01 -6.72
C ALA A 87 -9.89 12.26 -5.92
N ASP A 88 -11.07 12.83 -6.16
CA ASP A 88 -11.62 13.78 -5.21
C ASP A 88 -11.74 13.08 -3.88
N ASN A 89 -11.21 13.71 -2.85
CA ASN A 89 -11.20 13.20 -1.49
C ASN A 89 -12.62 13.24 -0.92
N GLU A 90 -13.51 12.41 -1.46
CA GLU A 90 -14.91 12.40 -1.08
C GLU A 90 -15.18 11.60 0.18
N GLY A 91 -14.19 10.86 0.69
CA GLY A 91 -14.38 10.08 1.88
C GLY A 91 -13.31 10.36 2.89
N SER A 92 -13.65 11.00 4.00
CA SER A 92 -12.71 11.05 5.11
C SER A 92 -12.56 9.65 5.70
N ILE A 93 -11.31 9.30 5.98
CA ILE A 93 -10.97 8.06 6.66
C ILE A 93 -11.41 8.20 8.13
N GLU A 94 -12.02 7.16 8.67
CA GLU A 94 -12.46 7.15 10.07
C GLU A 94 -11.26 7.22 11.02
N ASP A 95 -11.43 7.87 12.17
CA ASP A 95 -10.32 8.15 13.09
C ASP A 95 -9.63 6.88 13.58
N HIS A 96 -10.37 5.83 13.91
CA HIS A 96 -9.76 4.58 14.37
C HIS A 96 -8.97 3.88 13.26
N HIS A 97 -9.36 4.04 12.02
CA HIS A 97 -8.59 3.56 10.87
C HIS A 97 -7.33 4.40 10.67
N LYS A 98 -7.42 5.72 10.84
CA LYS A 98 -6.24 6.61 10.78
C LYS A 98 -5.18 6.18 11.79
N THR A 99 -5.60 5.83 13.00
CA THR A 99 -4.68 5.36 14.04
C THR A 99 -3.91 4.13 13.58
N THR A 100 -4.59 3.16 12.99
CA THR A 100 -3.95 1.95 12.45
C THR A 100 -3.00 2.29 11.30
N ILE A 101 -3.43 3.15 10.37
CA ILE A 101 -2.59 3.58 9.24
C ILE A 101 -1.32 4.25 9.75
N ASN A 102 -1.46 5.19 10.69
CA ASN A 102 -0.32 5.91 11.26
C ASN A 102 0.66 4.93 11.93
N THR A 103 0.13 3.97 12.69
CA THR A 103 0.95 2.97 13.37
C THR A 103 1.75 2.12 12.38
N VAL A 104 1.12 1.67 11.30
CA VAL A 104 1.80 0.88 10.26
C VAL A 104 2.91 1.71 9.60
N VAL A 105 2.62 2.97 9.25
CA VAL A 105 3.62 3.86 8.65
C VAL A 105 4.80 4.06 9.61
N GLU A 106 4.53 4.37 10.88
CA GLU A 106 5.58 4.59 11.87
C GLU A 106 6.43 3.33 12.10
N ASN A 107 5.82 2.16 12.11
CA ASN A 107 6.54 0.90 12.29
C ASN A 107 7.40 0.53 11.08
N LEU A 108 7.02 0.94 9.88
CA LEU A 108 7.69 0.54 8.64
C LEU A 108 8.60 1.62 8.04
N LYS A 109 8.51 2.86 8.50
CA LYS A 109 9.21 3.98 7.89
C LYS A 109 10.73 3.83 7.82
N SER A 110 11.32 3.16 8.81
CA SER A 110 12.78 3.00 8.90
C SER A 110 13.31 1.80 8.11
N TYR A 111 12.46 0.93 7.61
CA TYR A 111 12.89 -0.17 6.74
C TYR A 111 13.10 0.35 5.32
N SER A 112 14.13 -0.19 4.65
CA SER A 112 14.36 0.12 3.24
C SER A 112 13.30 -0.55 2.35
N VAL A 113 13.17 -0.08 1.11
CA VAL A 113 12.32 -0.74 0.11
C VAL A 113 12.74 -2.20 -0.07
N SER A 114 14.04 -2.47 -0.13
CA SER A 114 14.55 -3.84 -0.28
C SER A 114 14.14 -4.75 0.88
N GLU A 115 14.20 -4.23 2.09
CA GLU A 115 13.79 -5.00 3.28
C GLU A 115 12.29 -5.30 3.26
N LEU A 116 11.48 -4.29 2.98
CA LEU A 116 10.02 -4.48 2.92
C LEU A 116 9.63 -5.43 1.79
N THR A 117 10.29 -5.32 0.65
CA THR A 117 10.07 -6.21 -0.49
C THR A 117 10.38 -7.66 -0.09
N ARG A 118 11.52 -7.89 0.55
CA ARG A 118 11.91 -9.23 0.99
C ARG A 118 10.90 -9.81 1.99
N TYR A 119 10.46 -9.01 2.97
CA TYR A 119 9.47 -9.47 3.94
C TYR A 119 8.15 -9.84 3.29
N ALA A 120 7.67 -9.00 2.37
CA ALA A 120 6.42 -9.28 1.66
C ALA A 120 6.52 -10.54 0.78
N MET A 121 7.64 -10.72 0.08
CA MET A 121 7.87 -11.88 -0.78
C MET A 121 8.06 -13.17 0.01
N ASN A 122 8.39 -13.09 1.29
CA ASN A 122 8.49 -14.27 2.16
C ASN A 122 7.13 -14.70 2.72
N GLN A 123 6.08 -13.91 2.53
CA GLN A 123 4.74 -14.27 2.97
C GLN A 123 4.03 -15.15 1.96
N GLN A 124 3.22 -16.09 2.45
CA GLN A 124 2.49 -17.03 1.60
C GLN A 124 1.58 -16.35 0.55
N PRO A 125 0.88 -15.24 0.86
CA PRO A 125 0.03 -14.61 -0.16
C PRO A 125 0.78 -14.26 -1.44
N TRP A 126 2.00 -13.70 -1.34
CA TRP A 126 2.81 -13.41 -2.52
C TRP A 126 3.34 -14.69 -3.16
N LYS A 127 3.88 -15.60 -2.36
CA LYS A 127 4.48 -16.84 -2.87
C LYS A 127 3.48 -17.68 -3.65
N MET A 128 2.25 -17.77 -3.17
CA MET A 128 1.20 -18.57 -3.82
C MET A 128 0.63 -17.88 -5.05
N SER A 129 0.73 -16.57 -5.16
CA SER A 129 0.14 -15.79 -6.26
C SER A 129 1.13 -15.52 -7.37
N TYR A 130 2.42 -15.40 -7.06
CA TYR A 130 3.42 -14.96 -8.01
C TYR A 130 3.60 -15.98 -9.13
N VAL A 131 3.47 -15.52 -10.37
CA VAL A 131 3.76 -16.27 -11.58
C VAL A 131 4.75 -15.45 -12.40
N LYS A 132 5.92 -16.01 -12.68
CA LYS A 132 7.08 -15.30 -13.25
C LYS A 132 6.77 -14.46 -14.49
N ARG A 133 5.78 -14.85 -15.30
CA ARG A 133 5.44 -14.15 -16.55
C ARG A 133 4.06 -13.51 -16.52
N ASN A 134 3.41 -13.47 -15.37
CA ASN A 134 2.08 -12.91 -15.25
C ASN A 134 2.04 -11.87 -14.13
N ARG A 135 2.24 -10.59 -14.48
CA ARG A 135 2.17 -9.49 -13.54
C ARG A 135 0.75 -9.24 -13.01
N ALA A 136 -0.27 -9.75 -13.71
CA ALA A 136 -1.65 -9.56 -13.31
C ALA A 136 -2.15 -10.61 -12.31
N ALA A 137 -1.29 -11.53 -11.84
CA ALA A 137 -1.67 -12.48 -10.81
C ALA A 137 -2.02 -11.74 -9.52
N VAL A 138 -3.22 -11.97 -9.01
CA VAL A 138 -3.80 -11.19 -7.90
C VAL A 138 -3.57 -11.89 -6.57
N ILE A 139 -3.15 -11.12 -5.56
CA ILE A 139 -3.17 -11.55 -4.17
C ILE A 139 -4.55 -11.21 -3.62
N THR A 140 -5.39 -12.22 -3.38
CA THR A 140 -6.76 -11.99 -2.94
C THR A 140 -6.86 -11.78 -1.44
N VAL A 141 -7.97 -11.17 -1.02
CA VAL A 141 -8.27 -11.01 0.41
C VAL A 141 -8.35 -12.38 1.10
N GLU A 142 -8.91 -13.37 0.43
CA GLU A 142 -9.02 -14.74 0.96
C GLU A 142 -7.65 -15.38 1.20
N MET A 143 -6.70 -15.14 0.33
CA MET A 143 -5.32 -15.62 0.51
C MET A 143 -4.66 -15.00 1.74
N ILE A 144 -4.89 -13.69 1.95
CA ILE A 144 -4.35 -13.01 3.13
C ILE A 144 -5.03 -13.54 4.39
N ARG A 145 -6.34 -13.70 4.39
CA ARG A 145 -7.07 -14.25 5.53
C ARG A 145 -6.59 -15.65 5.90
N ALA A 146 -6.34 -16.48 4.91
CA ALA A 146 -5.84 -17.84 5.15
C ALA A 146 -4.44 -17.85 5.77
N TYR A 147 -3.63 -16.84 5.47
CA TYR A 147 -2.28 -16.68 6.01
C TYR A 147 -2.28 -16.18 7.46
N LEU A 148 -3.28 -15.39 7.84
CA LEU A 148 -3.33 -14.78 9.17
C LEU A 148 -3.55 -15.81 10.27
N PRO A 149 -2.98 -15.59 11.47
CA PRO A 149 -3.26 -16.44 12.64
C PRO A 149 -4.77 -16.37 12.96
N LYS A 150 -5.32 -17.51 13.33
CA LYS A 150 -6.72 -17.60 13.74
C LYS A 150 -6.89 -17.19 15.20
#